data_78dab93292bab687fbdc47399f761a29
#
_entry.id   78dab93292bab687fbdc47399f761a29
#
_cell.length_a   1.000
_cell.length_b   1.000
_cell.length_c   1.000
_cell.angle_alpha   90.00
_cell.angle_beta   90.00
_cell.angle_gamma   90.00
#
_symmetry.space_group_name_H-M   'P 1'
#
loop_
_entity.id
_entity.type
_entity.pdbx_description
1 polymer ?
#
loop_
_entity_poly.entity_id
_entity_poly.type
_entity_poly.pdbx_seq_one_letter_code
_entity_poly.pdbx_strand_id
1 'polypeptide(L)'
;MKRITLSCAGLLLSAISGSAFAGEQEIAINMNTLWIVTASVLVFFMQAGFALLESGSTRAKNSINVMMKNFIDVCMASLVFWAVGYGLMFGQSSTGWFGESNFMMNDASHQDYTVLLFQSMFAATAATIVSGAIAERTKFTSYIICAIVVTAAIYPIYGSWVWNGDGWLAQKGFVDFAGSTVVHSVGGWCALAAAIVIGPRLGRFDRATGAPREIPGHNLSLVALGGFILWMGWFGFNAGSTLEASENLGKIALNTHLAACAGAVGTVVFCILGRQPILLTSCVNGALAGLVGITAGCATMDPQYAVLTGFVGGMLVIPSVNLLLRFKIDDVVGAIPVHAIGGAWGTLAAGIFYQGDMYNTDRIITQLVGIGAGFAWAFFGSLVLFHLVNLAIGMRVDSEHEQRGLDFTEHHEVGYPEFHQLTQSFK
;
A
#
# COMPACT_ATOMS: atom_id res chain seq x y z
N MET A 1 -52.49 12.27 -46.06
CA MET A 1 -51.46 13.14 -45.52
C MET A 1 -51.22 13.04 -43.97
N LYS A 2 -52.20 12.67 -43.11
CA LYS A 2 -52.03 12.61 -41.64
C LYS A 2 -51.16 11.42 -41.10
N ARG A 3 -50.97 10.33 -41.88
CA ARG A 3 -50.16 9.18 -41.43
C ARG A 3 -48.64 9.33 -41.63
N ILE A 4 -48.20 10.18 -42.60
CA ILE A 4 -46.78 10.42 -42.88
C ILE A 4 -46.17 11.38 -41.83
N THR A 5 -46.93 12.35 -41.34
CA THR A 5 -46.47 13.33 -40.35
C THR A 5 -46.21 12.75 -38.97
N LEU A 6 -46.96 11.70 -38.55
CA LEU A 6 -46.71 11.02 -37.25
C LEU A 6 -45.45 10.12 -37.32
N SER A 7 -45.14 9.53 -38.48
CA SER A 7 -43.94 8.68 -38.61
C SER A 7 -42.66 9.50 -38.61
N CYS A 8 -42.64 10.70 -39.19
CA CYS A 8 -41.47 11.60 -39.20
C CYS A 8 -41.23 12.24 -37.84
N ALA A 9 -42.25 12.56 -37.07
CA ALA A 9 -42.11 13.08 -35.69
C ALA A 9 -41.58 12.01 -34.72
N GLY A 10 -42.00 10.75 -34.88
CA GLY A 10 -41.47 9.63 -34.11
C GLY A 10 -39.99 9.34 -34.37
N LEU A 11 -39.57 9.39 -35.65
CA LEU A 11 -38.18 9.23 -36.06
C LEU A 11 -37.29 10.42 -35.62
N LEU A 12 -37.79 11.64 -35.63
CA LEU A 12 -37.08 12.81 -35.12
C LEU A 12 -36.94 12.78 -33.61
N LEU A 13 -37.96 12.37 -32.84
CA LEU A 13 -37.90 12.20 -31.41
C LEU A 13 -36.94 11.07 -31.02
N SER A 14 -36.90 9.96 -31.73
CA SER A 14 -35.96 8.87 -31.46
C SER A 14 -34.52 9.24 -31.85
N ALA A 15 -34.29 10.06 -32.85
CA ALA A 15 -32.97 10.56 -33.22
C ALA A 15 -32.45 11.60 -32.21
N ILE A 16 -33.32 12.49 -31.73
CA ILE A 16 -32.97 13.48 -30.69
C ILE A 16 -32.68 12.77 -29.34
N SER A 17 -33.49 11.79 -28.97
CA SER A 17 -33.23 11.00 -27.75
C SER A 17 -31.94 10.18 -27.91
N GLY A 18 -31.68 9.56 -29.05
CA GLY A 18 -30.45 8.83 -29.30
C GLY A 18 -29.18 9.70 -29.23
N SER A 19 -29.23 10.92 -29.76
CA SER A 19 -28.09 11.85 -29.67
C SER A 19 -27.88 12.42 -28.27
N ALA A 20 -28.94 12.64 -27.49
CA ALA A 20 -28.86 13.06 -26.09
C ALA A 20 -28.24 11.97 -25.23
N PHE A 21 -28.70 10.71 -25.36
CA PHE A 21 -28.12 9.57 -24.65
C PHE A 21 -26.65 9.31 -25.02
N ALA A 22 -26.25 9.47 -26.30
CA ALA A 22 -24.86 9.36 -26.70
C ALA A 22 -23.97 10.44 -26.05
N GLY A 23 -24.48 11.67 -25.95
CA GLY A 23 -23.77 12.77 -25.29
C GLY A 23 -23.62 12.55 -23.78
N GLU A 24 -24.64 12.01 -23.10
CA GLU A 24 -24.57 11.69 -21.66
C GLU A 24 -23.54 10.57 -21.38
N GLN A 25 -23.49 9.54 -22.19
CA GLN A 25 -22.49 8.47 -22.07
C GLN A 25 -21.06 8.99 -22.27
N GLU A 26 -20.85 9.84 -23.26
CA GLU A 26 -19.54 10.43 -23.52
C GLU A 26 -19.08 11.32 -22.35
N ILE A 27 -19.97 12.11 -21.77
CA ILE A 27 -19.68 12.93 -20.59
C ILE A 27 -19.32 12.03 -19.40
N ALA A 28 -20.07 10.96 -19.16
CA ALA A 28 -19.77 10.02 -18.07
C ALA A 28 -18.40 9.37 -18.24
N ILE A 29 -18.04 8.88 -19.42
CA ILE A 29 -16.73 8.31 -19.73
C ILE A 29 -15.62 9.33 -19.48
N ASN A 30 -15.78 10.57 -19.93
CA ASN A 30 -14.81 11.63 -19.75
C ASN A 30 -14.64 12.00 -18.28
N MET A 31 -15.72 12.06 -17.52
CA MET A 31 -15.69 12.30 -16.07
C MET A 31 -14.98 11.17 -15.32
N ASN A 32 -15.26 9.91 -15.66
CA ASN A 32 -14.59 8.76 -15.07
C ASN A 32 -13.08 8.78 -15.35
N THR A 33 -12.70 9.05 -16.61
CA THR A 33 -11.29 9.16 -17.00
C THR A 33 -10.59 10.28 -16.23
N LEU A 34 -11.21 11.47 -16.16
CA LEU A 34 -10.66 12.59 -15.40
C LEU A 34 -10.49 12.25 -13.91
N TRP A 35 -11.49 11.60 -13.32
CA TRP A 35 -11.43 11.18 -11.92
C TRP A 35 -10.31 10.16 -11.67
N ILE A 36 -10.23 9.09 -12.47
CA ILE A 36 -9.21 8.06 -12.29
C ILE A 36 -7.80 8.62 -12.50
N VAL A 37 -7.58 9.50 -13.49
CA VAL A 37 -6.28 10.15 -13.69
C VAL A 37 -5.94 11.05 -12.50
N THR A 38 -6.90 11.83 -12.00
CA THR A 38 -6.68 12.67 -10.79
C THR A 38 -6.34 11.81 -9.57
N ALA A 39 -7.08 10.73 -9.34
CA ALA A 39 -6.81 9.78 -8.27
C ALA A 39 -5.43 9.13 -8.42
N SER A 40 -5.04 8.75 -9.65
CA SER A 40 -3.71 8.21 -9.95
C SER A 40 -2.59 9.18 -9.56
N VAL A 41 -2.74 10.46 -9.86
CA VAL A 41 -1.77 11.51 -9.48
C VAL A 41 -1.69 11.67 -7.96
N LEU A 42 -2.81 11.62 -7.25
CA LEU A 42 -2.83 11.66 -5.78
C LEU A 42 -2.10 10.44 -5.19
N VAL A 43 -2.34 9.24 -5.72
CA VAL A 43 -1.65 8.02 -5.25
C VAL A 43 -0.17 8.02 -5.66
N PHE A 44 0.18 8.50 -6.86
CA PHE A 44 1.58 8.70 -7.23
C PHE A 44 2.32 9.59 -6.23
N PHE A 45 1.68 10.66 -5.76
CA PHE A 45 2.29 11.56 -4.78
C PHE A 45 2.52 10.89 -3.41
N MET A 46 1.87 9.76 -3.12
CA MET A 46 2.19 8.97 -1.92
C MET A 46 3.62 8.43 -1.93
N GLN A 47 4.25 8.27 -3.09
CA GLN A 47 5.67 7.89 -3.16
C GLN A 47 6.58 8.93 -2.51
N ALA A 48 6.27 10.22 -2.68
CA ALA A 48 6.95 11.30 -1.95
C ALA A 48 6.68 11.20 -0.44
N GLY A 49 5.46 10.84 -0.05
CA GLY A 49 5.09 10.59 1.34
C GLY A 49 5.91 9.47 1.98
N PHE A 50 6.02 8.32 1.32
CA PHE A 50 6.87 7.20 1.76
C PHE A 50 8.33 7.61 1.84
N ALA A 51 8.88 8.25 0.81
CA ALA A 51 10.26 8.70 0.79
C ALA A 51 10.60 9.61 1.98
N LEU A 52 9.73 10.57 2.31
CA LEU A 52 9.93 11.48 3.44
C LEU A 52 9.78 10.79 4.79
N LEU A 53 8.74 9.96 4.96
CA LEU A 53 8.50 9.22 6.20
C LEU A 53 9.64 8.24 6.50
N GLU A 54 10.06 7.46 5.52
CA GLU A 54 11.14 6.50 5.65
C GLU A 54 12.49 7.20 5.87
N SER A 55 12.81 8.24 5.08
CA SER A 55 14.03 9.02 5.25
C SER A 55 14.10 9.62 6.65
N GLY A 56 13.05 10.30 7.10
CA GLY A 56 12.98 10.89 8.42
C GLY A 56 13.13 9.88 9.57
N SER A 57 12.64 8.65 9.37
CA SER A 57 12.70 7.54 10.34
C SER A 57 14.06 6.84 10.38
N THR A 58 14.92 7.03 9.40
CA THR A 58 16.28 6.44 9.33
C THR A 58 17.34 7.40 9.86
N ARG A 59 18.57 6.88 10.10
CA ARG A 59 19.71 7.73 10.44
C ARG A 59 20.14 8.56 9.22
N ALA A 60 20.59 9.79 9.45
CA ALA A 60 20.97 10.78 8.41
C ALA A 60 21.89 10.23 7.31
N LYS A 61 22.77 9.31 7.65
CA LYS A 61 23.73 8.66 6.74
C LYS A 61 23.11 7.64 5.77
N ASN A 62 21.80 7.43 5.85
CA ASN A 62 21.03 6.50 5.00
C ASN A 62 19.84 7.18 4.33
N SER A 63 19.70 8.50 4.46
CA SER A 63 18.55 9.25 3.97
C SER A 63 18.42 9.22 2.45
N ILE A 64 19.55 9.37 1.74
CA ILE A 64 19.60 9.32 0.26
C ILE A 64 19.34 7.90 -0.24
N ASN A 65 19.91 6.88 0.40
CA ASN A 65 19.68 5.48 0.02
C ASN A 65 18.20 5.13 0.09
N VAL A 66 17.50 5.60 1.13
CA VAL A 66 16.07 5.37 1.29
C VAL A 66 15.25 6.12 0.24
N MET A 67 15.56 7.39 -0.01
CA MET A 67 14.90 8.17 -1.06
C MET A 67 15.12 7.57 -2.44
N MET A 68 16.34 7.10 -2.73
CA MET A 68 16.68 6.43 -3.98
C MET A 68 15.88 5.13 -4.16
N LYS A 69 15.70 4.34 -3.09
CA LYS A 69 14.85 3.15 -3.14
C LYS A 69 13.41 3.49 -3.54
N ASN A 70 12.79 4.47 -2.88
CA ASN A 70 11.43 4.89 -3.19
C ASN A 70 11.29 5.45 -4.61
N PHE A 71 12.29 6.24 -5.08
CA PHE A 71 12.26 6.81 -6.42
C PHE A 71 12.41 5.74 -7.51
N ILE A 72 13.35 4.81 -7.37
CA ILE A 72 13.55 3.73 -8.33
C ILE A 72 12.45 2.68 -8.23
N ASP A 73 11.89 2.46 -7.04
CA ASP A 73 10.78 1.54 -6.84
C ASP A 73 9.57 1.89 -7.70
N VAL A 74 9.10 3.12 -7.68
CA VAL A 74 7.97 3.53 -8.50
C VAL A 74 8.26 3.38 -10.00
N CYS A 75 9.50 3.66 -10.43
CA CYS A 75 9.90 3.49 -11.82
C CYS A 75 9.88 2.01 -12.24
N MET A 76 10.53 1.15 -11.44
CA MET A 76 10.62 -0.28 -11.73
C MET A 76 9.27 -0.98 -11.59
N ALA A 77 8.53 -0.68 -10.52
CA ALA A 77 7.20 -1.25 -10.30
C ALA A 77 6.25 -0.91 -11.45
N SER A 78 6.22 0.34 -11.91
CA SER A 78 5.37 0.77 -13.02
C SER A 78 5.71 0.04 -14.32
N LEU A 79 7.00 -0.06 -14.65
CA LEU A 79 7.44 -0.75 -15.87
C LEU A 79 7.15 -2.26 -15.82
N VAL A 80 7.43 -2.89 -14.69
CA VAL A 80 7.22 -4.33 -14.51
C VAL A 80 5.73 -4.66 -14.46
N PHE A 81 4.94 -3.84 -13.76
CA PHE A 81 3.49 -4.03 -13.69
C PHE A 81 2.84 -3.84 -15.06
N TRP A 82 3.26 -2.83 -15.85
CA TRP A 82 2.83 -2.66 -17.23
C TRP A 82 3.18 -3.89 -18.09
N ALA A 83 4.40 -4.39 -17.99
CA ALA A 83 4.86 -5.48 -18.87
C ALA A 83 4.20 -6.83 -18.53
N VAL A 84 4.04 -7.14 -17.25
CA VAL A 84 3.65 -8.47 -16.76
C VAL A 84 2.52 -8.42 -15.75
N GLY A 85 2.65 -7.58 -14.73
CA GLY A 85 1.76 -7.59 -13.56
C GLY A 85 0.30 -7.34 -13.91
N TYR A 86 0.02 -6.38 -14.80
CA TYR A 86 -1.35 -6.07 -15.21
C TYR A 86 -2.03 -7.26 -15.90
N GLY A 87 -1.32 -7.92 -16.81
CA GLY A 87 -1.84 -9.12 -17.48
C GLY A 87 -2.12 -10.27 -16.52
N LEU A 88 -1.22 -10.50 -15.53
CA LEU A 88 -1.45 -11.51 -14.50
C LEU A 88 -2.61 -11.17 -13.57
N MET A 89 -2.86 -9.88 -13.32
CA MET A 89 -3.87 -9.43 -12.37
C MET A 89 -5.26 -9.31 -12.99
N PHE A 90 -5.35 -8.70 -14.18
CA PHE A 90 -6.61 -8.31 -14.81
C PHE A 90 -6.86 -8.97 -16.17
N GLY A 91 -5.92 -9.77 -16.68
CA GLY A 91 -6.13 -10.57 -17.88
C GLY A 91 -7.25 -11.60 -17.70
N GLN A 92 -7.76 -12.13 -18.80
CA GLN A 92 -8.71 -13.25 -18.77
C GLN A 92 -8.09 -14.41 -18.00
N SER A 93 -8.88 -15.05 -17.15
CA SER A 93 -8.39 -16.16 -16.33
C SER A 93 -9.22 -17.41 -16.55
N SER A 94 -8.58 -18.48 -17.05
CA SER A 94 -9.23 -19.78 -17.24
C SER A 94 -9.37 -20.59 -15.94
N THR A 95 -8.55 -20.29 -14.94
CA THR A 95 -8.44 -21.09 -13.70
C THR A 95 -8.92 -20.35 -12.46
N GLY A 96 -9.07 -19.02 -12.50
CA GLY A 96 -9.34 -18.17 -11.35
C GLY A 96 -8.11 -17.89 -10.46
N TRP A 97 -6.91 -18.31 -10.88
CA TRP A 97 -5.69 -18.11 -10.12
C TRP A 97 -4.82 -16.95 -10.61
N PHE A 98 -4.80 -16.68 -11.90
CA PHE A 98 -4.07 -15.58 -12.52
C PHE A 98 -4.59 -15.30 -13.92
N GLY A 99 -4.35 -14.09 -14.41
CA GLY A 99 -4.68 -13.68 -15.78
C GLY A 99 -3.66 -14.20 -16.79
N GLU A 100 -4.13 -14.46 -18.01
CA GLU A 100 -3.37 -15.08 -19.10
C GLU A 100 -3.30 -14.20 -20.36
N SER A 101 -3.82 -12.95 -20.29
CA SER A 101 -3.91 -12.03 -21.42
C SER A 101 -3.51 -10.59 -21.05
N ASN A 102 -3.54 -9.67 -22.00
CA ASN A 102 -3.26 -8.23 -21.81
C ASN A 102 -1.84 -7.90 -21.32
N PHE A 103 -0.87 -8.78 -21.54
CA PHE A 103 0.54 -8.47 -21.29
C PHE A 103 1.00 -7.33 -22.21
N MET A 104 1.78 -6.37 -21.66
CA MET A 104 2.23 -5.17 -22.37
C MET A 104 1.09 -4.34 -22.99
N MET A 105 -0.14 -4.49 -22.47
CA MET A 105 -1.35 -3.81 -22.97
C MET A 105 -1.69 -4.12 -24.43
N ASN A 106 -1.34 -5.28 -24.93
CA ASN A 106 -1.79 -5.74 -26.24
C ASN A 106 -3.32 -5.83 -26.25
N ASP A 107 -3.95 -5.24 -27.25
CA ASP A 107 -5.41 -5.16 -27.44
C ASP A 107 -6.15 -4.32 -26.37
N ALA A 108 -5.47 -3.40 -25.69
CA ALA A 108 -6.05 -2.54 -24.66
C ALA A 108 -6.97 -1.45 -25.24
N SER A 109 -8.07 -1.19 -24.53
CA SER A 109 -8.94 -0.04 -24.75
C SER A 109 -8.36 1.25 -24.12
N HIS A 110 -8.94 2.41 -24.46
CA HIS A 110 -8.56 3.67 -23.79
C HIS A 110 -8.80 3.64 -22.27
N GLN A 111 -9.82 2.94 -21.83
CA GLN A 111 -10.12 2.79 -20.40
C GLN A 111 -9.05 1.94 -19.70
N ASP A 112 -8.53 0.90 -20.34
CA ASP A 112 -7.49 0.04 -19.79
C ASP A 112 -6.20 0.82 -19.49
N TYR A 113 -5.81 1.80 -20.32
CA TYR A 113 -4.65 2.67 -20.05
C TYR A 113 -4.84 3.48 -18.77
N THR A 114 -6.05 3.98 -18.55
CA THR A 114 -6.37 4.77 -17.36
C THR A 114 -6.36 3.90 -16.09
N VAL A 115 -6.94 2.71 -16.18
CA VAL A 115 -6.94 1.73 -15.09
C VAL A 115 -5.52 1.23 -14.81
N LEU A 116 -4.73 0.93 -15.84
CA LEU A 116 -3.33 0.54 -15.66
C LEU A 116 -2.53 1.62 -14.92
N LEU A 117 -2.67 2.90 -15.30
CA LEU A 117 -1.99 3.99 -14.61
C LEU A 117 -2.32 3.98 -13.11
N PHE A 118 -3.61 3.87 -12.77
CA PHE A 118 -4.07 3.81 -11.39
C PHE A 118 -3.52 2.59 -10.64
N GLN A 119 -3.64 1.40 -11.22
CA GLN A 119 -3.21 0.15 -10.60
C GLN A 119 -1.68 0.02 -10.50
N SER A 120 -0.92 0.68 -11.38
CA SER A 120 0.54 0.76 -11.27
C SER A 120 0.99 1.46 -9.98
N MET A 121 0.24 2.46 -9.53
CA MET A 121 0.53 3.16 -8.27
C MET A 121 0.29 2.25 -7.05
N PHE A 122 -0.65 1.35 -7.14
CA PHE A 122 -0.93 0.34 -6.10
C PHE A 122 0.16 -0.74 -6.05
N ALA A 123 0.62 -1.20 -7.20
CA ALA A 123 1.74 -2.14 -7.30
C ALA A 123 3.03 -1.54 -6.70
N ALA A 124 3.34 -0.28 -7.02
CA ALA A 124 4.44 0.45 -6.44
C ALA A 124 4.28 0.61 -4.91
N THR A 125 3.05 0.88 -4.44
CA THR A 125 2.77 0.98 -2.99
C THR A 125 3.04 -0.36 -2.29
N ALA A 126 2.63 -1.50 -2.85
CA ALA A 126 2.89 -2.80 -2.26
C ALA A 126 4.40 -3.12 -2.15
N ALA A 127 5.20 -2.70 -3.13
CA ALA A 127 6.65 -2.91 -3.14
C ALA A 127 7.38 -1.96 -2.17
N THR A 128 6.99 -0.66 -2.14
CA THR A 128 7.65 0.33 -1.29
C THR A 128 7.47 0.05 0.21
N ILE A 129 6.37 -0.62 0.63
CA ILE A 129 6.16 -1.06 2.02
C ILE A 129 7.33 -1.92 2.51
N VAL A 130 7.92 -2.73 1.64
CA VAL A 130 9.09 -3.56 1.98
C VAL A 130 10.33 -2.71 2.25
N SER A 131 10.54 -1.61 1.49
CA SER A 131 11.69 -0.71 1.63
C SER A 131 11.86 -0.21 3.05
N GLY A 132 10.77 0.31 3.64
CA GLY A 132 10.78 0.89 4.98
C GLY A 132 11.20 -0.10 6.06
N ALA A 133 10.70 -1.34 6.01
CA ALA A 133 11.01 -2.35 7.03
C ALA A 133 12.48 -2.76 7.04
N ILE A 134 13.15 -2.81 5.87
CA ILE A 134 14.53 -3.29 5.72
C ILE A 134 15.56 -2.17 5.47
N ALA A 135 15.17 -0.92 5.69
CA ALA A 135 16.04 0.24 5.53
C ALA A 135 17.35 0.12 6.34
N GLU A 136 18.37 0.88 5.95
CA GLU A 136 19.67 1.02 6.58
C GLU A 136 20.67 -0.16 6.46
N ARG A 137 20.24 -1.34 5.98
CA ARG A 137 21.12 -2.54 5.92
C ARG A 137 20.99 -3.38 4.66
N THR A 138 20.10 -2.99 3.73
CA THR A 138 19.84 -3.74 2.51
C THR A 138 20.65 -3.19 1.35
N LYS A 139 21.33 -4.06 0.59
CA LYS A 139 21.97 -3.70 -0.67
C LYS A 139 20.93 -3.14 -1.65
N PHE A 140 21.25 -2.04 -2.30
CA PHE A 140 20.33 -1.37 -3.23
C PHE A 140 19.92 -2.29 -4.40
N THR A 141 20.88 -2.97 -5.02
CA THR A 141 20.63 -3.89 -6.13
C THR A 141 19.74 -5.06 -5.73
N SER A 142 19.91 -5.61 -4.53
CA SER A 142 19.07 -6.71 -4.02
C SER A 142 17.65 -6.24 -3.76
N TYR A 143 17.48 -5.01 -3.26
CA TYR A 143 16.15 -4.41 -3.10
C TYR A 143 15.42 -4.28 -4.43
N ILE A 144 16.09 -3.78 -5.49
CA ILE A 144 15.48 -3.66 -6.82
C ILE A 144 14.96 -5.03 -7.32
N ILE A 145 15.76 -6.09 -7.19
CA ILE A 145 15.33 -7.43 -7.62
C ILE A 145 14.11 -7.89 -6.81
N CYS A 146 14.10 -7.66 -5.50
CA CYS A 146 12.97 -8.00 -4.66
C CYS A 146 11.71 -7.23 -5.07
N ALA A 147 11.81 -5.92 -5.34
CA ALA A 147 10.72 -5.07 -5.80
C ALA A 147 10.16 -5.56 -7.16
N ILE A 148 11.04 -5.91 -8.11
CA ILE A 148 10.64 -6.47 -9.41
C ILE A 148 9.80 -7.73 -9.20
N VAL A 149 10.21 -8.68 -8.36
CA VAL A 149 9.46 -9.94 -8.22
C VAL A 149 8.18 -9.75 -7.40
N VAL A 150 8.17 -8.86 -6.43
CA VAL A 150 6.92 -8.50 -5.72
C VAL A 150 5.90 -7.96 -6.71
N THR A 151 6.29 -7.04 -7.59
CA THR A 151 5.40 -6.40 -8.57
C THR A 151 5.09 -7.26 -9.80
N ALA A 152 5.98 -8.19 -10.17
CA ALA A 152 5.76 -9.10 -11.29
C ALA A 152 4.88 -10.31 -10.93
N ALA A 153 4.92 -10.79 -9.68
CA ALA A 153 4.31 -12.06 -9.32
C ALA A 153 3.53 -12.03 -8.00
N ILE A 154 4.17 -11.64 -6.88
CA ILE A 154 3.52 -11.79 -5.56
C ILE A 154 2.25 -10.95 -5.47
N TYR A 155 2.34 -9.66 -5.75
CA TYR A 155 1.22 -8.72 -5.72
C TYR A 155 0.14 -9.04 -6.76
N PRO A 156 0.47 -9.17 -8.07
CA PRO A 156 -0.56 -9.32 -9.08
C PRO A 156 -1.31 -10.66 -9.00
N ILE A 157 -0.67 -11.74 -8.58
CA ILE A 157 -1.34 -13.03 -8.43
C ILE A 157 -2.37 -12.98 -7.30
N TYR A 158 -2.04 -12.43 -6.12
CA TYR A 158 -3.03 -12.25 -5.07
C TYR A 158 -4.12 -11.25 -5.48
N GLY A 159 -3.73 -10.16 -6.14
CA GLY A 159 -4.68 -9.20 -6.69
C GLY A 159 -5.64 -9.81 -7.71
N SER A 160 -5.18 -10.76 -8.53
CA SER A 160 -6.04 -11.51 -9.45
C SER A 160 -7.10 -12.33 -8.69
N TRP A 161 -6.75 -12.96 -7.57
CA TRP A 161 -7.74 -13.70 -6.78
C TRP A 161 -8.89 -12.85 -6.27
N VAL A 162 -8.63 -11.55 -6.02
CA VAL A 162 -9.56 -10.63 -5.35
C VAL A 162 -10.25 -9.68 -6.31
N TRP A 163 -9.50 -9.09 -7.27
CA TRP A 163 -10.00 -7.99 -8.12
C TRP A 163 -10.25 -8.40 -9.57
N ASN A 164 -9.82 -9.59 -9.99
CA ASN A 164 -10.25 -10.17 -11.24
C ASN A 164 -11.64 -10.78 -11.07
N GLY A 165 -12.56 -10.48 -11.98
CA GLY A 165 -13.93 -11.02 -11.93
C GLY A 165 -13.98 -12.55 -11.92
N ASP A 166 -13.00 -13.21 -12.54
CA ASP A 166 -12.85 -14.68 -12.53
C ASP A 166 -12.11 -15.21 -11.31
N GLY A 167 -11.54 -14.33 -10.46
CA GLY A 167 -10.73 -14.68 -9.31
C GLY A 167 -11.49 -15.52 -8.27
N TRP A 168 -10.85 -16.57 -7.75
CA TRP A 168 -11.51 -17.50 -6.85
C TRP A 168 -11.99 -16.88 -5.53
N LEU A 169 -11.31 -15.85 -5.01
CA LEU A 169 -11.76 -15.10 -3.82
C LEU A 169 -12.91 -14.14 -4.18
N ALA A 170 -12.82 -13.48 -5.34
CA ALA A 170 -13.91 -12.64 -5.85
C ALA A 170 -15.20 -13.45 -5.99
N GLN A 171 -15.11 -14.64 -6.59
CA GLN A 171 -16.24 -15.58 -6.75
C GLN A 171 -16.81 -16.09 -5.41
N LYS A 172 -16.02 -16.05 -4.33
CA LYS A 172 -16.49 -16.36 -2.96
C LYS A 172 -17.13 -15.15 -2.25
N GLY A 173 -17.13 -13.98 -2.87
CA GLY A 173 -17.64 -12.75 -2.25
C GLY A 173 -16.69 -12.13 -1.23
N PHE A 174 -15.39 -12.32 -1.39
CA PHE A 174 -14.38 -11.64 -0.58
C PHE A 174 -14.41 -10.13 -0.85
N VAL A 175 -14.42 -9.33 0.21
CA VAL A 175 -14.55 -7.88 0.15
C VAL A 175 -13.20 -7.22 0.51
N ASP A 176 -12.58 -6.59 -0.46
CA ASP A 176 -11.42 -5.72 -0.26
C ASP A 176 -11.46 -4.59 -1.29
N PHE A 177 -12.21 -3.54 -0.98
CA PHE A 177 -12.59 -2.50 -1.94
C PHE A 177 -11.38 -1.80 -2.56
N ALA A 178 -10.44 -1.37 -1.73
CA ALA A 178 -9.27 -0.64 -2.20
C ALA A 178 -7.92 -1.26 -1.79
N GLY A 179 -7.89 -2.43 -1.11
CA GLY A 179 -6.64 -3.18 -0.92
C GLY A 179 -6.07 -3.20 0.49
N SER A 180 -6.90 -3.26 1.56
CA SER A 180 -6.36 -3.54 2.90
C SER A 180 -5.52 -4.82 2.92
N THR A 181 -5.98 -5.88 2.24
CA THR A 181 -5.17 -7.11 2.07
C THR A 181 -4.36 -7.05 0.78
N VAL A 182 -4.98 -6.75 -0.38
CA VAL A 182 -4.34 -6.84 -1.70
C VAL A 182 -3.06 -6.00 -1.78
N VAL A 183 -3.06 -4.79 -1.24
CA VAL A 183 -1.90 -3.89 -1.26
C VAL A 183 -1.14 -3.97 0.06
N HIS A 184 -1.84 -3.63 1.14
CA HIS A 184 -1.18 -3.37 2.41
C HIS A 184 -0.75 -4.64 3.13
N SER A 185 -1.63 -5.64 3.29
CA SER A 185 -1.21 -6.89 3.93
C SER A 185 -0.21 -7.66 3.07
N VAL A 186 -0.37 -7.69 1.75
CA VAL A 186 0.62 -8.32 0.85
C VAL A 186 1.99 -7.66 1.03
N GLY A 187 2.09 -6.31 0.90
CA GLY A 187 3.32 -5.57 1.14
C GLY A 187 3.89 -5.78 2.55
N GLY A 188 3.03 -5.76 3.56
CA GLY A 188 3.41 -5.95 4.96
C GLY A 188 3.92 -7.36 5.28
N TRP A 189 3.34 -8.41 4.68
CA TRP A 189 3.85 -9.79 4.83
C TRP A 189 5.14 -10.02 4.06
N CYS A 190 5.29 -9.39 2.88
CA CYS A 190 6.59 -9.35 2.19
C CYS A 190 7.66 -8.65 3.04
N ALA A 191 7.30 -7.54 3.68
CA ALA A 191 8.19 -6.80 4.59
C ALA A 191 8.61 -7.65 5.79
N LEU A 192 7.69 -8.43 6.38
CA LEU A 192 8.01 -9.37 7.45
C LEU A 192 9.00 -10.43 6.99
N ALA A 193 8.76 -11.05 5.84
CA ALA A 193 9.66 -12.05 5.25
C ALA A 193 11.06 -11.46 5.01
N ALA A 194 11.14 -10.27 4.42
CA ALA A 194 12.39 -9.57 4.16
C ALA A 194 13.16 -9.23 5.45
N ALA A 195 12.45 -8.72 6.48
CA ALA A 195 13.05 -8.39 7.77
C ALA A 195 13.63 -9.64 8.49
N ILE A 196 12.98 -10.80 8.34
CA ILE A 196 13.49 -12.08 8.88
C ILE A 196 14.75 -12.53 8.13
N VAL A 197 14.74 -12.49 6.81
CA VAL A 197 15.88 -12.95 5.98
C VAL A 197 17.12 -12.06 6.19
N ILE A 198 16.94 -10.76 6.26
CA ILE A 198 18.05 -9.80 6.35
C ILE A 198 18.57 -9.64 7.79
N GLY A 199 17.74 -9.88 8.78
CA GLY A 199 18.05 -9.72 10.20
C GLY A 199 18.03 -8.25 10.68
N PRO A 200 18.25 -8.01 11.98
CA PRO A 200 18.21 -6.69 12.60
C PRO A 200 19.43 -5.85 12.26
N ARG A 201 19.27 -4.51 12.32
CA ARG A 201 20.38 -3.55 12.22
C ARG A 201 21.43 -3.77 13.31
N LEU A 202 22.66 -3.42 13.03
CA LEU A 202 23.75 -3.44 14.01
C LEU A 202 23.40 -2.56 15.23
N GLY A 203 23.50 -3.15 16.40
CA GLY A 203 23.20 -2.47 17.67
C GLY A 203 21.72 -2.35 18.02
N ARG A 204 20.81 -2.88 17.22
CA ARG A 204 19.35 -2.85 17.50
C ARG A 204 18.99 -3.67 18.74
N PHE A 205 19.71 -4.74 18.98
CA PHE A 205 19.56 -5.57 20.17
C PHE A 205 20.88 -5.66 20.93
N ASP A 206 20.81 -5.56 22.24
CA ASP A 206 21.98 -5.73 23.11
C ASP A 206 22.53 -7.16 22.99
N ARG A 207 23.85 -7.27 22.83
CA ARG A 207 24.48 -8.58 22.61
C ARG A 207 24.44 -9.50 23.84
N ALA A 208 24.47 -8.92 25.03
CA ALA A 208 24.52 -9.69 26.29
C ALA A 208 23.12 -10.07 26.78
N THR A 209 22.17 -9.15 26.70
CA THR A 209 20.82 -9.31 27.27
C THR A 209 19.75 -9.63 26.21
N GLY A 210 20.01 -9.33 24.96
CA GLY A 210 19.04 -9.39 23.87
C GLY A 210 17.95 -8.30 23.92
N ALA A 211 18.08 -7.34 24.84
CA ALA A 211 17.12 -6.25 24.99
C ALA A 211 17.13 -5.32 23.78
N PRO A 212 15.97 -4.83 23.31
CA PRO A 212 15.92 -3.90 22.21
C PRO A 212 16.52 -2.54 22.60
N ARG A 213 17.26 -1.93 21.69
CA ARG A 213 17.79 -0.57 21.80
C ARG A 213 17.15 0.29 20.75
N GLU A 214 16.73 1.49 21.10
CA GLU A 214 16.20 2.45 20.12
C GLU A 214 17.32 2.94 19.19
N ILE A 215 16.99 3.02 17.90
CA ILE A 215 17.77 3.69 16.86
C ILE A 215 16.86 4.78 16.30
N PRO A 216 16.95 6.02 16.81
CA PRO A 216 16.03 7.08 16.41
C PRO A 216 16.26 7.53 14.96
N GLY A 217 15.18 7.94 14.32
CA GLY A 217 15.24 8.65 13.05
C GLY A 217 15.89 10.02 13.18
N HIS A 218 16.48 10.51 12.10
CA HIS A 218 17.22 11.77 12.14
C HIS A 218 16.32 13.01 12.03
N ASN A 219 15.10 12.87 11.50
CA ASN A 219 14.23 14.04 11.25
C ASN A 219 12.74 13.70 11.36
N LEU A 220 12.18 13.91 12.55
CA LEU A 220 10.77 13.61 12.81
C LEU A 220 9.81 14.57 12.11
N SER A 221 10.25 15.77 11.69
CA SER A 221 9.43 16.68 10.90
C SER A 221 9.18 16.10 9.49
N LEU A 222 10.18 15.42 8.89
CA LEU A 222 9.98 14.69 7.63
C LEU A 222 9.01 13.51 7.81
N VAL A 223 9.06 12.82 8.95
CA VAL A 223 8.09 11.75 9.27
C VAL A 223 6.67 12.27 9.30
N ALA A 224 6.44 13.40 9.98
CA ALA A 224 5.11 14.02 10.05
C ALA A 224 4.62 14.50 8.68
N LEU A 225 5.49 15.17 7.92
CA LEU A 225 5.16 15.66 6.57
C LEU A 225 4.85 14.49 5.62
N GLY A 226 5.66 13.42 5.66
CA GLY A 226 5.42 12.19 4.91
C GLY A 226 4.07 11.58 5.26
N GLY A 227 3.72 11.53 6.56
CA GLY A 227 2.42 11.05 7.03
C GLY A 227 1.24 11.86 6.47
N PHE A 228 1.32 13.21 6.44
CA PHE A 228 0.30 14.06 5.85
C PHE A 228 0.17 13.86 4.34
N ILE A 229 1.28 13.71 3.62
CA ILE A 229 1.27 13.46 2.18
C ILE A 229 0.62 12.09 1.88
N LEU A 230 0.95 11.05 2.65
CA LEU A 230 0.29 9.75 2.54
C LEU A 230 -1.21 9.86 2.79
N TRP A 231 -1.62 10.59 3.83
CA TRP A 231 -3.03 10.82 4.13
C TRP A 231 -3.75 11.53 2.99
N MET A 232 -3.16 12.57 2.44
CA MET A 232 -3.70 13.29 1.28
C MET A 232 -3.87 12.35 0.07
N GLY A 233 -2.85 11.54 -0.25
CA GLY A 233 -2.90 10.58 -1.34
C GLY A 233 -3.98 9.50 -1.13
N TRP A 234 -4.31 9.19 0.12
CA TRP A 234 -5.33 8.18 0.44
C TRP A 234 -6.74 8.58 0.03
N PHE A 235 -7.04 9.86 -0.13
CA PHE A 235 -8.29 10.29 -0.76
C PHE A 235 -8.38 9.78 -2.20
N GLY A 236 -7.28 9.86 -2.96
CA GLY A 236 -7.20 9.24 -4.29
C GLY A 236 -7.19 7.72 -4.23
N PHE A 237 -6.47 7.14 -3.27
CA PHE A 237 -6.34 5.70 -3.11
C PHE A 237 -7.71 5.03 -2.90
N ASN A 238 -8.47 5.47 -1.93
CA ASN A 238 -9.78 4.88 -1.59
C ASN A 238 -10.88 5.35 -2.52
N ALA A 239 -11.08 6.65 -2.71
CA ALA A 239 -12.16 7.13 -3.56
C ALA A 239 -11.89 6.87 -5.05
N GLY A 240 -10.63 6.83 -5.50
CA GLY A 240 -10.26 6.43 -6.85
C GLY A 240 -10.59 4.98 -7.19
N SER A 241 -10.66 4.10 -6.17
CA SER A 241 -11.01 2.68 -6.35
C SER A 241 -12.46 2.43 -6.76
N THR A 242 -13.31 3.47 -6.82
CA THR A 242 -14.60 3.38 -7.51
C THR A 242 -14.43 3.14 -9.02
N LEU A 243 -13.29 3.56 -9.60
CA LEU A 243 -13.00 3.61 -11.04
C LEU A 243 -14.06 4.40 -11.83
N GLU A 244 -14.82 5.25 -11.16
CA GLU A 244 -15.86 6.10 -11.74
C GLU A 244 -16.12 7.33 -10.87
N ALA A 245 -16.62 8.40 -11.48
CA ALA A 245 -17.13 9.57 -10.78
C ALA A 245 -18.56 9.27 -10.30
N SER A 246 -18.69 8.83 -9.05
CA SER A 246 -19.97 8.40 -8.46
C SER A 246 -20.37 9.25 -7.25
N GLU A 247 -21.65 9.19 -6.84
CA GLU A 247 -22.18 9.86 -5.66
C GLU A 247 -21.53 9.35 -4.35
N ASN A 248 -20.94 8.16 -4.37
CA ASN A 248 -20.28 7.56 -3.20
C ASN A 248 -18.92 8.18 -2.85
N LEU A 249 -18.32 8.98 -3.74
CA LEU A 249 -17.00 9.58 -3.51
C LEU A 249 -16.92 10.34 -2.18
N GLY A 250 -17.96 11.13 -1.85
CA GLY A 250 -18.01 11.89 -0.61
C GLY A 250 -18.02 11.01 0.64
N LYS A 251 -18.82 9.92 0.63
CA LYS A 251 -18.86 8.94 1.73
C LYS A 251 -17.51 8.24 1.91
N ILE A 252 -16.91 7.78 0.81
CA ILE A 252 -15.61 7.07 0.84
C ILE A 252 -14.51 7.99 1.38
N ALA A 253 -14.46 9.23 0.91
CA ALA A 253 -13.49 10.23 1.37
C ALA A 253 -13.68 10.55 2.85
N LEU A 254 -14.92 10.72 3.32
CA LEU A 254 -15.24 10.96 4.73
C LEU A 254 -14.82 9.78 5.61
N ASN A 255 -15.19 8.55 5.24
CA ASN A 255 -14.80 7.34 5.96
C ASN A 255 -13.29 7.20 6.06
N THR A 256 -12.57 7.48 4.97
CA THR A 256 -11.11 7.47 4.92
C THR A 256 -10.52 8.47 5.93
N HIS A 257 -11.02 9.72 5.92
CA HIS A 257 -10.55 10.76 6.83
C HIS A 257 -10.83 10.44 8.30
N LEU A 258 -12.06 10.03 8.61
CA LEU A 258 -12.46 9.71 9.99
C LEU A 258 -11.66 8.54 10.56
N ALA A 259 -11.41 7.51 9.76
CA ALA A 259 -10.61 6.36 10.20
C ALA A 259 -9.15 6.74 10.49
N ALA A 260 -8.56 7.63 9.70
CA ALA A 260 -7.22 8.16 9.97
C ALA A 260 -7.15 8.92 11.29
N CYS A 261 -8.10 9.85 11.51
CA CYS A 261 -8.21 10.59 12.76
C CYS A 261 -8.37 9.64 13.95
N ALA A 262 -9.28 8.67 13.82
CA ALA A 262 -9.55 7.70 14.86
C ALA A 262 -8.35 6.79 15.15
N GLY A 263 -7.56 6.43 14.13
CA GLY A 263 -6.34 5.65 14.28
C GLY A 263 -5.27 6.37 15.09
N ALA A 264 -5.02 7.64 14.79
CA ALA A 264 -4.11 8.47 15.60
C ALA A 264 -4.58 8.55 17.06
N VAL A 265 -5.87 8.83 17.28
CA VAL A 265 -6.48 8.91 18.62
C VAL A 265 -6.40 7.56 19.33
N GLY A 266 -6.65 6.44 18.65
CA GLY A 266 -6.54 5.08 19.21
C GLY A 266 -5.15 4.79 19.75
N THR A 267 -4.10 5.19 19.02
CA THR A 267 -2.71 5.07 19.48
C THR A 267 -2.45 5.94 20.72
N VAL A 268 -2.93 7.19 20.74
CA VAL A 268 -2.81 8.08 21.91
C VAL A 268 -3.50 7.48 23.12
N VAL A 269 -4.73 6.97 22.96
CA VAL A 269 -5.48 6.31 24.05
C VAL A 269 -4.73 5.08 24.56
N PHE A 270 -4.18 4.25 23.67
CA PHE A 270 -3.36 3.10 24.06
C PHE A 270 -2.16 3.52 24.91
N CYS A 271 -1.42 4.57 24.51
CA CYS A 271 -0.29 5.10 25.27
C CYS A 271 -0.71 5.60 26.65
N ILE A 272 -1.82 6.36 26.74
CA ILE A 272 -2.32 6.89 28.03
C ILE A 272 -2.69 5.73 28.97
N LEU A 273 -3.47 4.76 28.50
CA LEU A 273 -3.88 3.60 29.31
C LEU A 273 -2.68 2.74 29.75
N GLY A 274 -1.69 2.58 28.87
CA GLY A 274 -0.45 1.85 29.14
C GLY A 274 0.61 2.66 29.88
N ARG A 275 0.35 3.93 30.21
CA ARG A 275 1.32 4.86 30.81
C ARG A 275 2.65 4.91 30.05
N GLN A 276 2.57 4.90 28.71
CA GLN A 276 3.72 4.95 27.82
C GLN A 276 3.87 6.36 27.20
N PRO A 277 5.08 6.75 26.78
CA PRO A 277 5.28 8.01 26.06
C PRO A 277 4.46 8.06 24.77
N ILE A 278 3.85 9.21 24.50
CA ILE A 278 3.15 9.48 23.24
C ILE A 278 4.19 9.99 22.24
N LEU A 279 4.62 9.14 21.31
CA LEU A 279 5.63 9.49 20.32
C LEU A 279 4.95 9.94 19.02
N LEU A 280 5.52 10.95 18.35
CA LEU A 280 5.04 11.44 17.04
C LEU A 280 4.98 10.30 16.01
N THR A 281 6.03 9.48 15.92
CA THR A 281 6.10 8.33 15.02
C THR A 281 4.98 7.32 15.27
N SER A 282 4.65 7.06 16.53
CA SER A 282 3.55 6.17 16.90
C SER A 282 2.20 6.75 16.50
N CYS A 283 1.98 8.06 16.67
CA CYS A 283 0.74 8.73 16.27
C CYS A 283 0.58 8.74 14.74
N VAL A 284 1.65 9.00 13.99
CA VAL A 284 1.64 8.93 12.53
C VAL A 284 1.32 7.50 12.07
N ASN A 285 1.98 6.50 12.62
CA ASN A 285 1.70 5.09 12.31
C ASN A 285 0.28 4.69 12.70
N GLY A 286 -0.28 5.27 13.78
CA GLY A 286 -1.68 5.09 14.17
C GLY A 286 -2.66 5.63 13.13
N ALA A 287 -2.42 6.84 12.61
CA ALA A 287 -3.20 7.40 11.52
C ALA A 287 -3.13 6.52 10.27
N LEU A 288 -1.92 6.09 9.90
CA LEU A 288 -1.71 5.20 8.75
C LEU A 288 -2.39 3.83 8.95
N ALA A 289 -2.33 3.26 10.16
CA ALA A 289 -3.04 2.01 10.47
C ALA A 289 -4.57 2.17 10.38
N GLY A 290 -5.10 3.36 10.72
CA GLY A 290 -6.49 3.70 10.51
C GLY A 290 -6.86 3.78 9.04
N LEU A 291 -6.00 4.41 8.21
CA LEU A 291 -6.14 4.48 6.76
C LEU A 291 -6.10 3.09 6.11
N VAL A 292 -5.11 2.29 6.46
CA VAL A 292 -4.99 0.90 6.00
C VAL A 292 -6.22 0.08 6.42
N GLY A 293 -6.66 0.25 7.66
CA GLY A 293 -7.80 -0.49 8.22
C GLY A 293 -9.10 -0.21 7.47
N ILE A 294 -9.36 1.04 7.09
CA ILE A 294 -10.61 1.38 6.40
C ILE A 294 -10.61 1.04 4.91
N THR A 295 -9.45 0.81 4.31
CA THR A 295 -9.25 0.66 2.87
C THR A 295 -10.11 -0.45 2.26
N ALA A 296 -10.33 -1.60 2.95
CA ALA A 296 -11.20 -2.68 2.48
C ALA A 296 -12.68 -2.33 2.53
N GLY A 297 -13.09 -1.49 3.48
CA GLY A 297 -14.50 -1.25 3.79
C GLY A 297 -14.98 0.19 3.60
N CYS A 298 -14.14 1.08 3.07
CA CYS A 298 -14.46 2.51 2.98
C CYS A 298 -15.73 2.83 2.18
N ALA A 299 -16.08 1.99 1.20
CA ALA A 299 -17.30 2.11 0.41
C ALA A 299 -18.50 1.42 1.07
N THR A 300 -18.27 0.40 1.87
CA THR A 300 -19.29 -0.53 2.37
C THR A 300 -19.63 -0.38 3.86
N MET A 301 -18.93 0.50 4.57
CA MET A 301 -19.22 0.80 5.99
C MET A 301 -19.95 2.13 6.17
N ASP A 302 -20.74 2.23 7.23
CA ASP A 302 -21.20 3.53 7.72
C ASP A 302 -20.11 4.26 8.51
N PRO A 303 -20.14 5.61 8.60
CA PRO A 303 -19.06 6.41 9.20
C PRO A 303 -18.68 6.02 10.63
N GLN A 304 -19.66 5.63 11.49
CA GLN A 304 -19.37 5.19 12.86
C GLN A 304 -18.50 3.94 12.92
N TYR A 305 -18.67 3.02 11.98
CA TYR A 305 -17.84 1.81 11.89
C TYR A 305 -16.49 2.07 11.25
N ALA A 306 -16.39 3.08 10.37
CA ALA A 306 -15.11 3.58 9.89
C ALA A 306 -14.26 4.16 11.04
N VAL A 307 -14.88 4.93 11.95
CA VAL A 307 -14.23 5.44 13.18
C VAL A 307 -13.77 4.28 14.05
N LEU A 308 -14.63 3.30 14.31
CA LEU A 308 -14.28 2.12 15.14
C LEU A 308 -13.14 1.32 14.51
N THR A 309 -13.20 1.08 13.21
CA THR A 309 -12.17 0.35 12.46
C THR A 309 -10.82 1.06 12.56
N GLY A 310 -10.80 2.37 12.33
CA GLY A 310 -9.59 3.18 12.45
C GLY A 310 -9.04 3.20 13.88
N PHE A 311 -9.90 3.39 14.87
CA PHE A 311 -9.52 3.43 16.29
C PHE A 311 -8.82 2.15 16.74
N VAL A 312 -9.42 1.00 16.43
CA VAL A 312 -8.82 -0.31 16.75
C VAL A 312 -7.52 -0.52 15.98
N GLY A 313 -7.47 -0.14 14.69
CA GLY A 313 -6.23 -0.18 13.89
C GLY A 313 -5.08 0.57 14.57
N GLY A 314 -5.33 1.78 15.05
CA GLY A 314 -4.35 2.57 15.79
C GLY A 314 -3.92 1.94 17.12
N MET A 315 -4.85 1.34 17.86
CA MET A 315 -4.53 0.62 19.10
C MET A 315 -3.66 -0.62 18.88
N LEU A 316 -3.73 -1.25 17.72
CA LEU A 316 -2.95 -2.45 17.38
C LEU A 316 -1.47 -2.15 17.06
N VAL A 317 -1.10 -0.91 16.73
CA VAL A 317 0.27 -0.55 16.30
C VAL A 317 1.32 -0.92 17.36
N ILE A 318 1.20 -0.38 18.56
CA ILE A 318 2.21 -0.56 19.62
C ILE A 318 2.33 -2.02 20.09
N PRO A 319 1.23 -2.75 20.37
CA PRO A 319 1.31 -4.18 20.69
C PRO A 319 2.02 -4.98 19.59
N SER A 320 1.78 -4.66 18.32
CA SER A 320 2.41 -5.34 17.18
C SER A 320 3.90 -5.04 17.09
N VAL A 321 4.33 -3.78 17.31
CA VAL A 321 5.76 -3.42 17.42
C VAL A 321 6.41 -4.23 18.55
N ASN A 322 5.79 -4.26 19.73
CA ASN A 322 6.32 -5.01 20.88
C ASN A 322 6.43 -6.52 20.60
N LEU A 323 5.48 -7.08 19.82
CA LEU A 323 5.52 -8.48 19.40
C LEU A 323 6.72 -8.74 18.49
N LEU A 324 6.96 -7.90 17.48
CA LEU A 324 8.12 -8.01 16.60
C LEU A 324 9.44 -7.95 17.37
N LEU A 325 9.55 -7.02 18.33
CA LEU A 325 10.73 -6.88 19.18
C LEU A 325 11.01 -8.13 20.03
N ARG A 326 9.97 -8.81 20.54
CA ARG A 326 10.12 -10.09 21.25
C ARG A 326 10.74 -11.18 20.37
N PHE A 327 10.41 -11.18 19.09
CA PHE A 327 10.99 -12.10 18.09
C PHE A 327 12.30 -11.59 17.48
N LYS A 328 12.85 -10.48 17.99
CA LYS A 328 14.06 -9.81 17.46
C LYS A 328 13.96 -9.41 15.98
N ILE A 329 12.75 -9.09 15.53
CA ILE A 329 12.50 -8.56 14.20
C ILE A 329 12.62 -7.04 14.28
N ASP A 330 13.50 -6.48 13.43
CA ASP A 330 13.76 -5.04 13.36
C ASP A 330 13.06 -4.45 12.13
N ASP A 331 11.94 -3.82 12.37
CA ASP A 331 11.17 -3.02 11.41
C ASP A 331 11.46 -1.54 11.68
N VAL A 332 12.09 -0.88 10.72
CA VAL A 332 12.64 0.48 10.92
C VAL A 332 11.55 1.53 11.09
N VAL A 333 10.50 1.45 10.26
CA VAL A 333 9.45 2.47 10.19
C VAL A 333 8.11 2.03 10.80
N GLY A 334 8.00 0.76 11.19
CA GLY A 334 6.73 0.17 11.66
C GLY A 334 5.82 -0.25 10.51
N ALA A 335 6.38 -0.61 9.36
CA ALA A 335 5.62 -1.01 8.16
C ALA A 335 4.79 -2.29 8.43
N ILE A 336 5.33 -3.27 9.11
CA ILE A 336 4.66 -4.55 9.40
C ILE A 336 3.41 -4.34 10.29
N PRO A 337 3.47 -3.63 11.43
CA PRO A 337 2.30 -3.31 12.24
C PRO A 337 1.22 -2.56 11.48
N VAL A 338 1.61 -1.55 10.71
CA VAL A 338 0.68 -0.69 9.96
C VAL A 338 0.02 -1.46 8.83
N HIS A 339 0.81 -2.13 7.99
CA HIS A 339 0.30 -2.68 6.73
C HIS A 339 -0.14 -4.15 6.86
N ALA A 340 0.67 -5.02 7.49
CA ALA A 340 0.30 -6.43 7.63
C ALA A 340 -0.86 -6.62 8.61
N ILE A 341 -0.68 -6.13 9.83
CA ILE A 341 -1.67 -6.31 10.92
C ILE A 341 -2.86 -5.37 10.71
N GLY A 342 -2.61 -4.09 10.40
CA GLY A 342 -3.66 -3.11 10.11
C GLY A 342 -4.51 -3.53 8.91
N GLY A 343 -3.90 -4.10 7.85
CA GLY A 343 -4.62 -4.59 6.68
C GLY A 343 -5.47 -5.83 6.97
N ALA A 344 -4.93 -6.81 7.70
CA ALA A 344 -5.69 -7.98 8.13
C ALA A 344 -6.90 -7.59 9.01
N TRP A 345 -6.70 -6.66 9.95
CA TRP A 345 -7.78 -6.10 10.74
C TRP A 345 -8.82 -5.41 9.87
N GLY A 346 -8.41 -4.54 8.94
CA GLY A 346 -9.32 -3.79 8.08
C GLY A 346 -10.17 -4.68 7.19
N THR A 347 -9.57 -5.72 6.62
CA THR A 347 -10.29 -6.72 5.82
C THR A 347 -11.30 -7.50 6.66
N LEU A 348 -10.94 -7.89 7.88
CA LEU A 348 -11.87 -8.52 8.81
C LEU A 348 -13.01 -7.56 9.17
N ALA A 349 -12.71 -6.31 9.49
CA ALA A 349 -13.69 -5.28 9.81
C ALA A 349 -14.67 -5.02 8.63
N ALA A 350 -14.19 -5.06 7.38
CA ALA A 350 -15.05 -4.95 6.20
C ALA A 350 -16.11 -6.07 6.12
N GLY A 351 -15.76 -7.27 6.57
CA GLY A 351 -16.72 -8.36 6.68
C GLY A 351 -17.72 -8.20 7.84
N ILE A 352 -17.22 -7.72 8.98
CA ILE A 352 -18.04 -7.56 10.20
C ILE A 352 -19.04 -6.41 10.06
N PHE A 353 -18.59 -5.25 9.55
CA PHE A 353 -19.36 -4.00 9.53
C PHE A 353 -19.91 -3.65 8.14
N TYR A 354 -20.21 -4.66 7.34
CA TYR A 354 -20.78 -4.47 6.00
C TYR A 354 -22.19 -3.88 6.08
N GLN A 355 -22.40 -2.73 5.46
CA GLN A 355 -23.67 -2.00 5.49
C GLN A 355 -24.83 -2.85 4.96
N GLY A 356 -25.90 -2.90 5.71
CA GLY A 356 -27.12 -3.68 5.36
C GLY A 356 -27.04 -5.18 5.70
N ASP A 357 -25.85 -5.70 6.08
CA ASP A 357 -25.69 -7.12 6.39
C ASP A 357 -24.51 -7.35 7.36
N MET A 358 -24.55 -6.63 8.49
CA MET A 358 -23.51 -6.71 9.52
C MET A 358 -23.52 -8.05 10.25
N TYR A 359 -22.33 -8.44 10.73
CA TYR A 359 -22.11 -9.68 11.48
C TYR A 359 -22.47 -10.96 10.72
N ASN A 360 -22.55 -10.91 9.40
CA ASN A 360 -22.82 -12.08 8.58
C ASN A 360 -21.64 -13.06 8.69
N THR A 361 -21.93 -14.24 9.26
CA THR A 361 -20.91 -15.25 9.55
C THR A 361 -20.21 -15.77 8.29
N ASP A 362 -20.94 -15.97 7.19
CA ASP A 362 -20.38 -16.50 5.94
C ASP A 362 -19.40 -15.49 5.33
N ARG A 363 -19.75 -14.18 5.38
CA ARG A 363 -18.84 -13.13 4.94
C ARG A 363 -17.61 -13.06 5.83
N ILE A 364 -17.77 -13.10 7.14
CA ILE A 364 -16.63 -13.09 8.09
C ILE A 364 -15.70 -14.28 7.81
N ILE A 365 -16.23 -15.47 7.58
CA ILE A 365 -15.44 -16.65 7.22
C ILE A 365 -14.70 -16.43 5.89
N THR A 366 -15.38 -15.87 4.89
CA THR A 366 -14.78 -15.54 3.60
C THR A 366 -13.60 -14.55 3.76
N GLN A 367 -13.76 -13.52 4.60
CA GLN A 367 -12.68 -12.57 4.91
C GLN A 367 -11.50 -13.27 5.60
N LEU A 368 -11.74 -14.15 6.56
CA LEU A 368 -10.68 -14.91 7.22
C LEU A 368 -9.94 -15.84 6.24
N VAL A 369 -10.65 -16.47 5.31
CA VAL A 369 -10.04 -17.29 4.25
C VAL A 369 -9.14 -16.44 3.36
N GLY A 370 -9.61 -15.26 2.91
CA GLY A 370 -8.80 -14.37 2.08
C GLY A 370 -7.59 -13.79 2.81
N ILE A 371 -7.75 -13.38 4.08
CA ILE A 371 -6.64 -12.93 4.92
C ILE A 371 -5.59 -14.04 5.08
N GLY A 372 -6.03 -15.28 5.38
CA GLY A 372 -5.15 -16.44 5.51
C GLY A 372 -4.44 -16.79 4.21
N ALA A 373 -5.15 -16.74 3.08
CA ALA A 373 -4.57 -16.97 1.75
C ALA A 373 -3.54 -15.88 1.39
N GLY A 374 -3.85 -14.60 1.69
CA GLY A 374 -2.93 -13.48 1.48
C GLY A 374 -1.66 -13.60 2.33
N PHE A 375 -1.80 -13.96 3.61
CA PHE A 375 -0.66 -14.26 4.46
C PHE A 375 0.18 -15.40 3.90
N ALA A 376 -0.44 -16.53 3.61
CA ALA A 376 0.27 -17.71 3.13
C ALA A 376 1.02 -17.42 1.82
N TRP A 377 0.36 -16.80 0.85
CA TRP A 377 0.96 -16.48 -0.43
C TRP A 377 2.08 -15.44 -0.31
N ALA A 378 1.79 -14.29 0.30
CA ALA A 378 2.75 -13.18 0.34
C ALA A 378 3.94 -13.50 1.26
N PHE A 379 3.71 -14.05 2.46
CA PHE A 379 4.78 -14.33 3.40
C PHE A 379 5.67 -15.50 2.93
N PHE A 380 5.10 -16.66 2.65
CA PHE A 380 5.92 -17.82 2.28
C PHE A 380 6.50 -17.67 0.87
N GLY A 381 5.76 -17.11 -0.08
CA GLY A 381 6.27 -16.82 -1.41
C GLY A 381 7.46 -15.87 -1.36
N SER A 382 7.34 -14.77 -0.61
CA SER A 382 8.44 -13.82 -0.43
C SER A 382 9.59 -14.39 0.39
N LEU A 383 9.31 -15.21 1.39
CA LEU A 383 10.37 -15.85 2.19
C LEU A 383 11.28 -16.72 1.31
N VAL A 384 10.68 -17.53 0.44
CA VAL A 384 11.44 -18.34 -0.53
C VAL A 384 12.21 -17.43 -1.48
N LEU A 385 11.56 -16.44 -2.08
CA LEU A 385 12.19 -15.51 -3.00
C LEU A 385 13.37 -14.79 -2.38
N PHE A 386 13.19 -14.19 -1.20
CA PHE A 386 14.24 -13.40 -0.56
C PHE A 386 15.40 -14.29 -0.10
N HIS A 387 15.14 -15.52 0.29
CA HIS A 387 16.23 -16.48 0.49
C HIS A 387 17.00 -16.80 -0.78
N LEU A 388 16.33 -16.96 -1.93
CA LEU A 388 17.00 -17.19 -3.21
C LEU A 388 17.86 -15.97 -3.62
N VAL A 389 17.33 -14.76 -3.48
CA VAL A 389 18.09 -13.52 -3.73
C VAL A 389 19.29 -13.43 -2.78
N ASN A 390 19.08 -13.74 -1.50
CA ASN A 390 20.15 -13.72 -0.50
C ASN A 390 21.27 -14.73 -0.80
N LEU A 391 20.92 -15.92 -1.29
CA LEU A 391 21.88 -16.94 -1.70
C LEU A 391 22.65 -16.54 -2.97
N ALA A 392 21.98 -15.89 -3.92
CA ALA A 392 22.56 -15.52 -5.22
C ALA A 392 23.50 -14.33 -5.14
N ILE A 393 23.12 -13.27 -4.47
CA ILE A 393 23.85 -11.98 -4.48
C ILE A 393 24.03 -11.35 -3.07
N GLY A 394 23.43 -11.96 -2.05
CA GLY A 394 23.39 -11.42 -0.68
C GLY A 394 22.45 -10.21 -0.57
N MET A 395 21.56 -10.21 0.39
CA MET A 395 20.63 -9.09 0.60
C MET A 395 21.20 -8.01 1.51
N ARG A 396 22.02 -8.39 2.47
CA ARG A 396 22.56 -7.47 3.48
C ARG A 396 23.92 -6.91 3.05
N VAL A 397 24.15 -5.64 3.32
CA VAL A 397 25.48 -5.01 3.20
C VAL A 397 26.41 -5.52 4.30
N ASP A 398 27.72 -5.37 4.08
CA ASP A 398 28.74 -5.68 5.08
C ASP A 398 28.64 -4.74 6.28
N SER A 399 29.14 -5.21 7.44
CA SER A 399 29.07 -4.46 8.69
C SER A 399 29.75 -3.09 8.61
N GLU A 400 30.83 -2.97 7.84
CA GLU A 400 31.52 -1.70 7.63
C GLU A 400 30.64 -0.70 6.85
N HIS A 401 29.99 -1.15 5.77
CA HIS A 401 29.08 -0.33 4.98
C HIS A 401 27.88 0.14 5.82
N GLU A 402 27.28 -0.75 6.63
CA GLU A 402 26.19 -0.39 7.53
C GLU A 402 26.61 0.65 8.58
N GLN A 403 27.88 0.57 9.07
CA GLN A 403 28.43 1.56 10.01
C GLN A 403 28.73 2.89 9.35
N ARG A 404 29.31 2.89 8.15
CA ARG A 404 29.63 4.12 7.40
C ARG A 404 28.39 4.83 6.88
N GLY A 405 27.35 4.10 6.51
CA GLY A 405 26.11 4.61 5.92
C GLY A 405 26.03 4.32 4.42
N LEU A 406 24.79 4.00 4.00
CA LEU A 406 24.53 3.54 2.64
C LEU A 406 24.48 4.66 1.61
N ASP A 407 24.27 5.90 2.00
CA ASP A 407 24.34 7.05 1.11
C ASP A 407 25.71 7.11 0.42
N PHE A 408 26.75 6.99 1.20
CA PHE A 408 28.12 7.03 0.67
C PHE A 408 28.53 5.70 0.03
N THR A 409 28.25 4.57 0.69
CA THR A 409 28.81 3.27 0.26
C THR A 409 28.08 2.65 -0.93
N GLU A 410 26.83 3.00 -1.16
CA GLU A 410 26.02 2.48 -2.28
C GLU A 410 25.85 3.52 -3.40
N HIS A 411 25.88 4.84 -3.09
CA HIS A 411 25.57 5.90 -4.06
C HIS A 411 26.67 6.95 -4.24
N HIS A 412 27.71 6.94 -3.38
CA HIS A 412 28.76 7.99 -3.35
C HIS A 412 28.20 9.40 -3.13
N GLU A 413 27.06 9.50 -2.42
CA GLU A 413 26.38 10.74 -2.10
C GLU A 413 26.33 10.94 -0.59
N VAL A 414 26.03 12.16 -0.15
CA VAL A 414 25.87 12.53 1.26
C VAL A 414 24.68 13.48 1.37
N GLY A 415 23.68 13.10 2.16
CA GLY A 415 22.47 13.90 2.34
C GLY A 415 22.69 15.24 3.04
N TYR A 416 23.77 15.36 3.84
CA TYR A 416 24.10 16.55 4.61
C TYR A 416 25.60 16.89 4.47
N PRO A 417 26.04 17.41 3.30
CA PRO A 417 27.47 17.60 2.99
C PRO A 417 28.17 18.57 3.93
N GLU A 418 27.52 19.61 4.42
CA GLU A 418 28.10 20.59 5.34
C GLU A 418 28.55 19.95 6.67
N PHE A 419 27.74 19.05 7.21
CA PHE A 419 28.11 18.34 8.45
C PHE A 419 29.19 17.27 8.22
N HIS A 420 29.29 16.72 7.02
CA HIS A 420 30.30 15.72 6.68
C HIS A 420 31.71 16.35 6.58
N GLN A 421 31.83 17.56 6.04
CA GLN A 421 33.09 18.28 5.94
C GLN A 421 33.68 18.66 7.31
N LEU A 422 32.84 19.04 8.27
CA LEU A 422 33.28 19.36 9.63
C LEU A 422 33.96 18.18 10.34
N THR A 423 33.47 16.95 10.11
CA THR A 423 34.08 15.75 10.71
C THR A 423 35.41 15.34 10.10
N GLN A 424 35.71 15.75 8.87
CA GLN A 424 37.02 15.51 8.22
C GLN A 424 38.07 16.55 8.60
N SER A 425 37.66 17.78 8.95
CA SER A 425 38.58 18.86 9.33
C SER A 425 39.12 18.75 10.78
N PHE A 426 38.56 17.87 11.59
CA PHE A 426 39.02 17.59 12.98
C PHE A 426 39.84 16.32 13.13
N LYS A 427 40.26 15.68 12.01
CA LYS A 427 41.24 14.60 11.98
C LYS A 427 42.56 15.09 11.43
#